data_1d0ec2d9c601db93c17733514276c0a2
#
_entry.id   1d0ec2d9c601db93c17733514276c0a2
#
_cell.length_a   1.000
_cell.length_b   1.000
_cell.length_c   1.000
_cell.angle_alpha   90.00
_cell.angle_beta   90.00
_cell.angle_gamma   90.00
#
_symmetry.space_group_name_H-M   'P 1'
#
loop_
_entity.id
_entity.type
_entity.pdbx_description
1 polymer ?
#
loop_
_entity_poly.entity_id
_entity_poly.type
_entity_poly.pdbx_seq_one_letter_code
_entity_poly.pdbx_strand_id
1 'polypeptide(L)'
;VSFVPFIIILLPHIIWLTENDYITITYGLLRTGSEEASIFNHIKHPLIFLGKQIGILLPFLLMIFVLVKKFKININLNDEKLLFLLSINLIPIFFIFLTSFTMGVKIRTMWMTPFYISFGLLFVYILKSEINFEKMRTFSSIFLILFLLSPILYSYVSITKTDKRTDFEGKNL
;
A
#
# COMPACT_ATOMS: atom_id res chain seq x y z
N VAL A 1 23.71 7.94 -17.64
CA VAL A 1 24.60 6.75 -17.74
C VAL A 1 23.87 5.46 -17.36
N SER A 2 22.89 5.47 -16.45
CA SER A 2 22.17 4.26 -15.99
C SER A 2 21.08 3.76 -16.94
N PHE A 3 20.67 4.54 -17.92
CA PHE A 3 19.56 4.21 -18.82
C PHE A 3 19.93 3.10 -19.83
N VAL A 4 21.17 3.08 -20.32
CA VAL A 4 21.65 2.08 -21.30
C VAL A 4 21.65 0.66 -20.70
N PRO A 5 22.29 0.39 -19.55
CA PRO A 5 22.23 -0.94 -18.94
C PRO A 5 20.79 -1.34 -18.54
N PHE A 6 19.95 -0.40 -18.15
CA PHE A 6 18.53 -0.68 -17.88
C PHE A 6 17.81 -1.22 -19.12
N ILE A 7 17.97 -0.56 -20.28
CA ILE A 7 17.36 -1.02 -21.54
C ILE A 7 17.91 -2.38 -21.95
N ILE A 8 19.22 -2.60 -21.85
CA ILE A 8 19.86 -3.88 -22.23
C ILE A 8 19.28 -5.04 -21.40
N ILE A 9 19.06 -4.83 -20.10
CA ILE A 9 18.47 -5.84 -19.21
C ILE A 9 16.99 -6.07 -19.52
N LEU A 10 16.26 -5.03 -19.90
CA LEU A 10 14.82 -5.11 -20.16
C LEU A 10 14.51 -5.68 -21.56
N LEU A 11 15.44 -5.51 -22.51
CA LEU A 11 15.24 -5.86 -23.93
C LEU A 11 14.84 -7.33 -24.15
N PRO A 12 15.48 -8.35 -23.52
CA PRO A 12 15.04 -9.74 -23.65
C PRO A 12 13.60 -9.96 -23.19
N HIS A 13 13.18 -9.27 -22.11
CA HIS A 13 11.82 -9.35 -21.62
C HIS A 13 10.81 -8.70 -22.57
N ILE A 14 11.15 -7.57 -23.17
CA ILE A 14 10.29 -6.90 -24.17
C ILE A 14 10.14 -7.78 -25.42
N ILE A 15 11.23 -8.38 -25.92
CA ILE A 15 11.18 -9.30 -27.06
C ILE A 15 10.27 -10.49 -26.72
N TRP A 16 10.49 -11.11 -25.57
CA TRP A 16 9.64 -12.22 -25.14
C TRP A 16 8.17 -11.82 -25.03
N LEU A 17 7.86 -10.63 -24.50
CA LEU A 17 6.50 -10.10 -24.42
C LEU A 17 5.83 -9.96 -25.79
N THR A 18 6.55 -9.45 -26.79
CA THR A 18 6.02 -9.32 -28.16
C THR A 18 5.80 -10.66 -28.83
N GLU A 19 6.65 -11.65 -28.57
CA GLU A 19 6.53 -13.02 -29.09
C GLU A 19 5.40 -13.81 -28.42
N ASN A 20 4.98 -13.42 -27.21
CA ASN A 20 3.94 -14.10 -26.44
C ASN A 20 2.66 -13.24 -26.29
N ASP A 21 2.31 -12.45 -27.30
CA ASP A 21 1.05 -11.69 -27.39
C ASP A 21 0.75 -10.84 -26.13
N TYR A 22 1.78 -10.32 -25.49
CA TYR A 22 1.66 -9.51 -24.27
C TYR A 22 0.89 -10.18 -23.12
N ILE A 23 0.95 -11.51 -23.03
CA ILE A 23 0.15 -12.34 -22.11
C ILE A 23 0.20 -11.85 -20.66
N THR A 24 1.35 -11.38 -20.17
CA THR A 24 1.46 -10.89 -18.79
C THR A 24 0.72 -9.58 -18.59
N ILE A 25 0.71 -8.70 -19.59
CA ILE A 25 -0.04 -7.43 -19.57
C ILE A 25 -1.53 -7.72 -19.63
N THR A 26 -1.95 -8.56 -20.58
CA THR A 26 -3.35 -8.97 -20.75
C THR A 26 -3.87 -9.64 -19.48
N TYR A 27 -3.11 -10.57 -18.89
CA TYR A 27 -3.45 -11.19 -17.61
C TYR A 27 -3.59 -10.17 -16.47
N GLY A 28 -2.67 -9.19 -16.42
CA GLY A 28 -2.73 -8.10 -15.44
C GLY A 28 -4.00 -7.26 -15.60
N LEU A 29 -4.36 -6.89 -16.82
CA LEU A 29 -5.56 -6.12 -17.13
C LEU A 29 -6.85 -6.90 -16.79
N LEU A 30 -6.95 -8.17 -17.20
CA LEU A 30 -8.06 -9.05 -16.84
C LEU A 30 -8.25 -9.13 -15.32
N ARG A 31 -7.15 -9.30 -14.60
CA ARG A 31 -7.19 -9.45 -13.14
C ARG A 31 -7.57 -8.16 -12.40
N THR A 32 -7.43 -7.01 -13.03
CA THR A 32 -7.87 -5.71 -12.47
C THR A 32 -9.31 -5.38 -12.82
N GLY A 33 -10.00 -6.21 -13.62
CA GLY A 33 -11.39 -5.98 -14.03
C GLY A 33 -11.54 -4.82 -15.02
N SER A 34 -10.54 -4.56 -15.85
CA SER A 34 -10.57 -3.46 -16.83
C SER A 34 -11.61 -3.65 -17.93
N GLU A 35 -12.04 -4.91 -18.19
CA GLU A 35 -13.06 -5.21 -19.19
C GLU A 35 -14.48 -4.84 -18.76
N GLU A 36 -14.74 -4.69 -17.46
CA GLU A 36 -16.03 -4.31 -16.89
C GLU A 36 -16.10 -2.83 -16.51
N ALA A 37 -15.27 -1.99 -17.12
CA ALA A 37 -15.13 -0.59 -16.75
C ALA A 37 -16.40 0.23 -17.06
N SER A 38 -17.30 0.31 -16.09
CA SER A 38 -18.37 1.30 -16.06
C SER A 38 -17.80 2.68 -15.62
N ILE A 39 -18.38 3.78 -16.11
CA ILE A 39 -18.01 5.14 -15.68
C ILE A 39 -18.07 5.27 -14.15
N PHE A 40 -18.97 4.58 -13.49
CA PHE A 40 -19.07 4.56 -12.03
C PHE A 40 -17.84 3.92 -11.36
N ASN A 41 -17.14 2.99 -12.02
CA ASN A 41 -15.94 2.33 -11.50
C ASN A 41 -14.76 3.29 -11.36
N HIS A 42 -14.68 4.32 -12.20
CA HIS A 42 -13.63 5.36 -12.12
C HIS A 42 -13.68 6.16 -10.82
N ILE A 43 -14.84 6.22 -10.16
CA ILE A 43 -15.00 6.89 -8.86
C ILE A 43 -14.99 5.88 -7.72
N LYS A 44 -15.73 4.78 -7.87
CA LYS A 44 -15.92 3.77 -6.83
C LYS A 44 -14.61 3.07 -6.44
N HIS A 45 -13.83 2.62 -7.42
CA HIS A 45 -12.61 1.83 -7.16
C HIS A 45 -11.52 2.63 -6.44
N PRO A 46 -11.17 3.87 -6.87
CA PRO A 46 -10.19 4.68 -6.13
C PRO A 46 -10.64 5.06 -4.72
N LEU A 47 -11.94 5.31 -4.50
CA LEU A 47 -12.44 5.58 -3.14
C LEU A 47 -12.38 4.35 -2.24
N ILE A 48 -12.74 3.18 -2.75
CA ILE A 48 -12.58 1.91 -2.03
C ILE A 48 -11.10 1.64 -1.74
N PHE A 49 -10.22 1.93 -2.70
CA PHE A 49 -8.77 1.81 -2.51
C PHE A 49 -8.30 2.67 -1.34
N LEU A 50 -8.62 3.97 -1.32
CA LEU A 50 -8.24 4.87 -0.22
C LEU A 50 -8.81 4.41 1.13
N GLY A 51 -10.08 4.02 1.18
CA GLY A 51 -10.70 3.51 2.41
C GLY A 51 -9.98 2.28 2.96
N LYS A 52 -9.56 1.37 2.08
CA LYS A 52 -8.77 0.19 2.48
C LYS A 52 -7.37 0.56 2.96
N GLN A 53 -6.72 1.58 2.37
CA GLN A 53 -5.42 2.05 2.85
C GLN A 53 -5.53 2.62 4.27
N ILE A 54 -6.56 3.41 4.55
CA ILE A 54 -6.82 3.91 5.91
C ILE A 54 -7.02 2.73 6.87
N GLY A 55 -7.79 1.72 6.48
CA GLY A 55 -8.02 0.52 7.29
C GLY A 55 -6.73 -0.25 7.61
N ILE A 56 -5.82 -0.39 6.63
CA ILE A 56 -4.52 -1.05 6.83
C ILE A 56 -3.62 -0.25 7.76
N LEU A 57 -3.64 1.08 7.64
CA LEU A 57 -2.83 1.97 8.46
C LEU A 57 -3.41 2.20 9.86
N LEU A 58 -4.68 1.83 10.10
CA LEU A 58 -5.36 2.09 11.37
C LEU A 58 -4.61 1.57 12.60
N PRO A 59 -4.12 0.32 12.66
CA PRO A 59 -3.35 -0.17 13.81
C PRO A 59 -2.10 0.68 14.07
N PHE A 60 -1.39 1.05 13.01
CA PHE A 60 -0.21 1.91 13.08
C PHE A 60 -0.56 3.32 13.60
N LEU A 61 -1.63 3.93 13.10
CA LEU A 61 -2.10 5.24 13.55
C LEU A 61 -2.52 5.22 15.03
N LEU A 62 -3.20 4.15 15.48
CA LEU A 62 -3.54 3.98 16.89
C LEU A 62 -2.29 3.89 17.79
N MET A 63 -1.26 3.19 17.33
CA MET A 63 0.02 3.11 18.06
C MET A 63 0.69 4.47 18.18
N ILE A 64 0.70 5.27 17.09
CA ILE A 64 1.24 6.64 17.11
C ILE A 64 0.42 7.52 18.06
N PHE A 65 -0.92 7.41 18.03
CA PHE A 65 -1.78 8.16 18.93
C PHE A 65 -1.46 7.94 20.41
N VAL A 66 -1.12 6.72 20.79
CA VAL A 66 -0.70 6.41 22.17
C VAL A 66 0.63 7.06 22.51
N LEU A 67 1.55 7.17 21.55
CA LEU A 67 2.89 7.67 21.79
C LEU A 67 2.97 9.21 21.92
N VAL A 68 1.99 9.92 21.34
CA VAL A 68 2.02 11.39 21.22
C VAL A 68 1.27 12.05 22.37
N LYS A 69 1.81 13.17 22.91
CA LYS A 69 1.14 13.97 23.95
C LYS A 69 0.00 14.82 23.39
N LYS A 70 0.27 15.47 22.26
CA LYS A 70 -0.68 16.33 21.55
C LYS A 70 -0.48 16.16 20.05
N PHE A 71 -1.57 16.16 19.30
CA PHE A 71 -1.52 16.14 17.83
C PHE A 71 -1.28 17.56 17.31
N LYS A 72 -0.04 18.04 17.44
CA LYS A 72 0.37 19.30 16.84
C LYS A 72 1.24 19.00 15.63
N ILE A 73 0.62 19.03 14.47
CA ILE A 73 1.30 18.83 13.20
C ILE A 73 1.85 20.18 12.75
N ASN A 74 3.19 20.27 12.68
CA ASN A 74 3.86 21.45 12.15
C ASN A 74 4.55 21.06 10.83
N ILE A 75 3.92 21.42 9.71
CA ILE A 75 4.42 21.13 8.36
C ILE A 75 5.13 22.38 7.85
N ASN A 76 6.46 22.34 7.82
CA ASN A 76 7.26 23.35 7.17
C ASN A 76 7.65 22.86 5.76
N LEU A 77 6.99 23.39 4.74
CA LEU A 77 7.25 23.02 3.34
C LEU A 77 8.61 23.50 2.82
N ASN A 78 9.36 24.30 3.58
CA ASN A 78 10.73 24.67 3.23
C ASN A 78 11.77 23.66 3.77
N ASP A 79 11.33 22.64 4.50
CA ASP A 79 12.22 21.59 5.00
C ASP A 79 12.36 20.49 3.94
N GLU A 80 13.52 20.44 3.30
CA GLU A 80 13.84 19.47 2.23
C GLU A 80 13.70 18.02 2.70
N LYS A 81 14.03 17.72 3.97
CA LYS A 81 13.89 16.36 4.53
C LYS A 81 12.43 15.96 4.68
N LEU A 82 11.60 16.91 5.11
CA LEU A 82 10.15 16.69 5.19
C LEU A 82 9.55 16.49 3.79
N LEU A 83 9.92 17.33 2.83
CA LEU A 83 9.47 17.20 1.44
C LEU A 83 9.86 15.85 0.84
N PHE A 84 11.10 15.41 1.06
CA PHE A 84 11.55 14.10 0.62
C PHE A 84 10.72 12.98 1.24
N LEU A 85 10.49 13.00 2.56
CA LEU A 85 9.67 12.01 3.25
C LEU A 85 8.21 12.02 2.80
N LEU A 86 7.62 13.19 2.59
CA LEU A 86 6.27 13.32 2.03
C LEU A 86 6.20 12.75 0.62
N SER A 87 7.18 13.06 -0.20
CA SER A 87 7.22 12.62 -1.61
C SER A 87 7.27 11.09 -1.71
N ILE A 88 8.22 10.45 -1.02
CA ILE A 88 8.40 8.99 -1.10
C ILE A 88 7.21 8.21 -0.50
N ASN A 89 6.43 8.81 0.41
CA ASN A 89 5.25 8.18 1.00
C ASN A 89 3.96 8.48 0.24
N LEU A 90 3.74 9.72 -0.21
CA LEU A 90 2.46 10.15 -0.78
C LEU A 90 2.40 10.00 -2.31
N ILE A 91 3.53 10.19 -3.01
CA ILE A 91 3.55 10.11 -4.48
C ILE A 91 3.10 8.73 -4.99
N PRO A 92 3.57 7.59 -4.44
CA PRO A 92 3.10 6.28 -4.88
C PRO A 92 1.59 6.09 -4.67
N ILE A 93 1.04 6.54 -3.54
CA ILE A 93 -0.41 6.48 -3.27
C ILE A 93 -1.17 7.30 -4.29
N PHE A 94 -0.69 8.51 -4.58
CA PHE A 94 -1.30 9.41 -5.55
C PHE A 94 -1.31 8.81 -6.96
N PHE A 95 -0.18 8.25 -7.43
CA PHE A 95 -0.12 7.65 -8.77
C PHE A 95 -1.01 6.40 -8.88
N ILE A 96 -1.05 5.57 -7.86
CA ILE A 96 -1.93 4.39 -7.87
C ILE A 96 -3.41 4.81 -7.82
N PHE A 97 -3.75 5.82 -7.02
CA PHE A 97 -5.08 6.41 -7.02
C PHE A 97 -5.44 6.96 -8.41
N LEU A 98 -4.54 7.71 -9.02
CA LEU A 98 -4.72 8.29 -10.36
C LEU A 98 -4.91 7.19 -11.42
N THR A 99 -4.12 6.12 -11.38
CA THR A 99 -4.28 4.96 -12.27
C THR A 99 -5.65 4.31 -12.10
N SER A 100 -6.09 4.08 -10.86
CA SER A 100 -7.43 3.53 -10.60
C SER A 100 -8.54 4.46 -11.10
N PHE A 101 -8.36 5.77 -10.94
CA PHE A 101 -9.31 6.79 -11.38
C PHE A 101 -9.41 6.87 -12.91
N THR A 102 -8.26 6.89 -13.61
CA THR A 102 -8.22 7.05 -15.07
C THR A 102 -8.64 5.78 -15.80
N MET A 103 -8.28 4.62 -15.28
CA MET A 103 -8.54 3.33 -15.94
C MET A 103 -9.80 2.62 -15.41
N GLY A 104 -10.43 3.10 -14.33
CA GLY A 104 -11.57 2.44 -13.70
C GLY A 104 -11.26 1.06 -13.10
N VAL A 105 -9.97 0.76 -12.86
CA VAL A 105 -9.50 -0.56 -12.45
C VAL A 105 -9.43 -0.73 -10.94
N LYS A 106 -9.66 -1.96 -10.47
CA LYS A 106 -9.58 -2.31 -9.06
C LYS A 106 -8.14 -2.66 -8.67
N ILE A 107 -7.50 -1.78 -7.89
CA ILE A 107 -6.14 -1.99 -7.40
C ILE A 107 -6.15 -2.86 -6.13
N ARG A 108 -5.24 -3.85 -6.08
CA ARG A 108 -5.05 -4.69 -4.89
C ARG A 108 -4.27 -3.92 -3.83
N THR A 109 -4.82 -3.89 -2.62
CA THR A 109 -4.24 -3.14 -1.48
C THR A 109 -2.84 -3.60 -1.10
N MET A 110 -2.52 -4.88 -1.26
CA MET A 110 -1.21 -5.45 -0.93
C MET A 110 -0.05 -4.85 -1.74
N TRP A 111 -0.32 -4.28 -2.91
CA TRP A 111 0.72 -3.65 -3.73
C TRP A 111 1.27 -2.37 -3.10
N MET A 112 0.57 -1.81 -2.12
CA MET A 112 1.02 -0.63 -1.37
C MET A 112 1.96 -0.96 -0.20
N THR A 113 2.02 -2.22 0.24
CA THR A 113 2.80 -2.61 1.43
C THR A 113 4.25 -2.12 1.41
N PRO A 114 5.02 -2.23 0.29
CA PRO A 114 6.39 -1.72 0.24
C PRO A 114 6.51 -0.22 0.50
N PHE A 115 5.50 0.55 0.10
CA PHE A 115 5.52 2.01 0.23
C PHE A 115 5.22 2.50 1.66
N TYR A 116 4.75 1.61 2.54
CA TYR A 116 4.48 1.97 3.94
C TYR A 116 5.69 1.82 4.86
N ILE A 117 6.82 1.28 4.39
CA ILE A 117 8.03 1.08 5.19
C ILE A 117 8.52 2.40 5.78
N SER A 118 8.46 3.48 5.01
CA SER A 118 8.92 4.81 5.44
C SER A 118 7.87 5.66 6.16
N PHE A 119 6.61 5.18 6.30
CA PHE A 119 5.56 5.91 7.02
C PHE A 119 5.92 6.15 8.49
N GLY A 120 6.51 5.15 9.15
CA GLY A 120 6.98 5.31 10.53
C GLY A 120 7.97 6.46 10.68
N LEU A 121 8.93 6.57 9.76
CA LEU A 121 9.91 7.64 9.74
C LEU A 121 9.27 9.01 9.50
N LEU A 122 8.33 9.11 8.57
CA LEU A 122 7.57 10.33 8.30
C LEU A 122 6.83 10.81 9.55
N PHE A 123 6.10 9.92 10.23
CA PHE A 123 5.34 10.29 11.43
C PHE A 123 6.25 10.69 12.59
N VAL A 124 7.34 9.96 12.82
CA VAL A 124 8.35 10.34 13.84
C VAL A 124 8.95 11.71 13.52
N TYR A 125 9.22 11.99 12.24
CA TYR A 125 9.77 13.28 11.84
C TYR A 125 8.80 14.44 12.07
N ILE A 126 7.53 14.28 11.71
CA ILE A 126 6.49 15.31 11.89
C ILE A 126 6.17 15.53 13.37
N LEU A 127 6.15 14.47 14.17
CA LEU A 127 5.68 14.48 15.56
C LEU A 127 6.81 14.47 16.58
N LYS A 128 8.07 14.61 16.16
CA LYS A 128 9.28 14.48 17.03
C LYS A 128 9.22 15.30 18.32
N SER A 129 8.61 16.50 18.28
CA SER A 129 8.46 17.37 19.45
C SER A 129 7.37 16.91 20.44
N GLU A 130 6.46 16.07 19.98
CA GLU A 130 5.29 15.65 20.75
C GLU A 130 5.40 14.20 21.26
N ILE A 131 6.46 13.48 20.87
CA ILE A 131 6.69 12.09 21.31
C ILE A 131 6.96 12.06 22.81
N ASN A 132 6.20 11.22 23.53
CA ASN A 132 6.38 10.96 24.95
C ASN A 132 7.08 9.64 25.20
N PHE A 133 8.36 9.67 25.51
CA PHE A 133 9.15 8.48 25.79
C PHE A 133 8.70 7.70 27.04
N GLU A 134 8.00 8.32 27.99
CA GLU A 134 7.42 7.64 29.15
C GLU A 134 6.35 6.61 28.72
N LYS A 135 5.67 6.86 27.59
CA LYS A 135 4.67 5.96 27.01
C LYS A 135 5.26 4.85 26.15
N MET A 136 6.58 4.79 26.00
CA MET A 136 7.24 3.80 25.15
C MET A 136 6.93 2.36 25.59
N ARG A 137 6.81 2.13 26.90
CA ARG A 137 6.42 0.80 27.43
C ARG A 137 5.03 0.40 26.95
N THR A 138 4.07 1.31 27.04
CA THR A 138 2.70 1.08 26.56
C THR A 138 2.65 0.86 25.05
N PHE A 139 3.40 1.67 24.30
CA PHE A 139 3.54 1.51 22.85
C PHE A 139 4.10 0.12 22.50
N SER A 140 5.18 -0.30 23.13
CA SER A 140 5.79 -1.63 22.91
C SER A 140 4.85 -2.76 23.28
N SER A 141 4.07 -2.63 24.35
CA SER A 141 3.07 -3.64 24.75
C SER A 141 1.96 -3.77 23.72
N ILE A 142 1.43 -2.66 23.21
CA ILE A 142 0.42 -2.65 22.15
C ILE A 142 0.98 -3.25 20.88
N PHE A 143 2.21 -2.89 20.50
CA PHE A 143 2.88 -3.48 19.34
C PHE A 143 2.98 -5.01 19.46
N LEU A 144 3.44 -5.52 20.58
CA LEU A 144 3.55 -6.96 20.82
C LEU A 144 2.19 -7.66 20.76
N ILE A 145 1.15 -7.06 21.36
CA ILE A 145 -0.22 -7.60 21.29
C ILE A 145 -0.69 -7.68 19.83
N LEU A 146 -0.56 -6.61 19.07
CA LEU A 146 -0.96 -6.59 17.66
C LEU A 146 -0.15 -7.56 16.82
N PHE A 147 1.17 -7.64 17.08
CA PHE A 147 2.08 -8.54 16.38
C PHE A 147 1.73 -10.02 16.61
N LEU A 148 1.41 -10.40 17.83
CA LEU A 148 1.01 -11.77 18.18
C LEU A 148 -0.42 -12.09 17.75
N LEU A 149 -1.34 -11.13 17.83
CA LEU A 149 -2.74 -11.31 17.48
C LEU A 149 -2.95 -11.44 15.96
N SER A 150 -2.15 -10.73 15.16
CA SER A 150 -2.29 -10.68 13.70
C SER A 150 -2.23 -12.06 13.04
N PRO A 151 -1.22 -12.92 13.27
CA PRO A 151 -1.18 -14.26 12.67
C PRO A 151 -2.30 -15.17 13.18
N ILE A 152 -2.73 -15.01 14.43
CA ILE A 152 -3.84 -15.78 15.01
C ILE A 152 -5.15 -15.43 14.30
N LEU A 153 -5.45 -14.14 14.13
CA LEU A 153 -6.62 -13.67 13.40
C LEU A 153 -6.59 -14.10 11.93
N TYR A 154 -5.41 -14.01 11.30
CA TYR A 154 -5.24 -14.47 9.94
C TYR A 154 -5.51 -15.98 9.80
N SER A 155 -4.97 -16.80 10.70
CA SER A 155 -5.20 -18.25 10.72
C SER A 155 -6.68 -18.56 10.93
N TYR A 156 -7.34 -17.89 11.89
CA TYR A 156 -8.76 -18.05 12.14
C TYR A 156 -9.61 -17.74 10.90
N VAL A 157 -9.39 -16.59 10.25
CA VAL A 157 -10.11 -16.20 9.03
C VAL A 157 -9.81 -17.17 7.88
N SER A 158 -8.57 -17.63 7.78
CA SER A 158 -8.11 -18.58 6.76
C SER A 158 -8.79 -19.94 6.88
N ILE A 159 -9.08 -20.40 8.11
CA ILE A 159 -9.74 -21.68 8.37
C ILE A 159 -11.26 -21.56 8.22
N THR A 160 -11.86 -20.47 8.73
CA THR A 160 -13.32 -20.32 8.81
C THR A 160 -13.95 -19.78 7.52
N LYS A 161 -13.19 -19.07 6.68
CA LYS A 161 -13.69 -18.43 5.45
C LYS A 161 -12.85 -18.87 4.24
N THR A 162 -12.86 -20.17 3.99
CA THR A 162 -12.13 -20.79 2.87
C THR A 162 -12.56 -20.24 1.50
N ASP A 163 -13.84 -19.94 1.33
CA ASP A 163 -14.45 -19.36 0.13
C ASP A 163 -13.94 -17.94 -0.21
N LYS A 164 -13.44 -17.21 0.77
CA LYS A 164 -12.83 -15.87 0.57
C LYS A 164 -11.31 -15.90 0.39
N ARG A 165 -10.71 -17.07 0.56
CA ARG A 165 -9.26 -17.23 0.64
C ARG A 165 -8.59 -17.23 -0.73
N THR A 166 -9.24 -17.77 -1.74
CA THR A 166 -8.70 -17.86 -3.09
C THR A 166 -9.81 -17.71 -4.12
N ASP A 167 -9.68 -16.74 -5.02
CA ASP A 167 -10.35 -16.76 -6.32
C ASP A 167 -9.70 -17.82 -7.25
N PHE A 168 -8.89 -18.70 -6.69
CA PHE A 168 -8.19 -19.74 -7.39
C PHE A 168 -9.00 -21.04 -7.26
N GLU A 169 -9.97 -21.19 -8.13
CA GLU A 169 -10.52 -22.49 -8.43
C GLU A 169 -9.42 -23.27 -9.16
N GLY A 170 -8.74 -24.16 -8.45
CA GLY A 170 -7.73 -25.06 -9.00
C GLY A 170 -8.31 -26.13 -9.92
N LYS A 171 -9.29 -25.77 -10.74
CA LYS A 171 -10.02 -26.68 -11.63
C LYS A 171 -9.53 -26.72 -13.06
N ASN A 172 -8.58 -25.86 -13.43
CA ASN A 172 -8.05 -25.85 -14.80
C ASN A 172 -6.52 -25.71 -14.79
N LEU A 173 -5.84 -26.75 -14.39
CA LEU A 173 -4.46 -27.05 -14.80
C LEU A 173 -4.49 -28.34 -15.58
#